data_bf632dbd0f40ae5cb5f575ac635eb918
#
_entry.id   bf632dbd0f40ae5cb5f575ac635eb918
#
_cell.length_a   1.000
_cell.length_b   1.000
_cell.length_c   1.000
_cell.angle_alpha   90.00
_cell.angle_beta   90.00
_cell.angle_gamma   90.00
#
_symmetry.space_group_name_H-M   'P 1'
#
loop_
_entity.id
_entity.type
_entity.pdbx_description
1 polymer ?
#
loop_
_entity_poly.entity_id
_entity_poly.type
_entity_poly.pdbx_seq_one_letter_code
_entity_poly.pdbx_strand_id
1 'polypeptide(L)'
;MNKLLLALACLGAALVSPAAHAQGATPSDAGAPAPADDALFRALGGQAGIDAMVADFVPRLAADPRTGEFFRKTNQAHLRQMLAQQFCVVSGGGCTYTGLPMKKAHENIDVSKGDFNALVEVLQASMSARGVPFGTQNQLLARLAPMHRDIVNVH
;
A
#
# COMPACT_ATOMS: atom_id res chain seq x y z
N MET A 1 4.17 14.12 64.20
CA MET A 1 3.36 14.59 65.39
C MET A 1 1.91 14.60 64.93
N ASN A 2 1.18 13.88 65.68
CA ASN A 2 -0.28 13.80 65.93
C ASN A 2 -1.14 13.13 64.91
N LYS A 3 -1.52 11.90 65.23
CA LYS A 3 -2.66 11.37 66.05
C LYS A 3 -3.96 11.38 65.25
N LEU A 4 -4.50 10.21 64.87
CA LEU A 4 -5.27 9.19 65.60
C LEU A 4 -6.71 9.65 65.91
N LEU A 5 -7.67 8.84 65.42
CA LEU A 5 -8.95 8.39 66.01
C LEU A 5 -9.89 7.96 64.86
N LEU A 6 -10.17 6.72 64.60
CA LEU A 6 -10.99 5.69 65.31
C LEU A 6 -12.44 6.09 65.53
N ALA A 7 -13.38 5.44 64.84
CA ALA A 7 -14.70 4.93 65.22
C ALA A 7 -15.42 4.35 64.02
N LEU A 8 -15.63 3.12 63.90
CA LEU A 8 -16.54 2.09 64.46
C LEU A 8 -17.96 2.11 63.90
N ALA A 9 -18.26 1.03 63.14
CA ALA A 9 -19.50 0.25 63.09
C ALA A 9 -20.76 0.85 62.45
N CYS A 10 -21.29 0.15 61.41
CA CYS A 10 -22.58 -0.57 61.58
C CYS A 10 -22.82 -1.53 60.42
N LEU A 11 -23.21 -2.74 60.81
CA LEU A 11 -23.71 -3.84 60.00
C LEU A 11 -24.98 -3.42 59.22
N GLY A 12 -25.03 -3.81 57.94
CA GLY A 12 -26.25 -3.82 57.13
C GLY A 12 -26.12 -4.82 56.01
N ALA A 13 -26.45 -6.08 56.31
CA ALA A 13 -26.56 -7.11 55.28
C ALA A 13 -27.81 -6.87 54.45
N ALA A 14 -27.68 -6.46 53.22
CA ALA A 14 -28.74 -6.52 52.23
C ALA A 14 -28.38 -7.56 51.15
N LEU A 15 -29.08 -8.66 51.16
CA LEU A 15 -29.06 -9.70 50.13
C LEU A 15 -29.67 -9.09 48.86
N VAL A 16 -28.86 -8.78 47.89
CA VAL A 16 -29.31 -8.45 46.52
C VAL A 16 -29.01 -9.65 45.64
N SER A 17 -30.05 -10.32 45.20
CA SER A 17 -29.99 -11.40 44.22
C SER A 17 -29.45 -10.84 42.88
N PRO A 18 -28.52 -11.53 42.19
CA PRO A 18 -28.16 -11.15 40.87
C PRO A 18 -29.28 -11.57 39.89
N ALA A 19 -29.95 -10.58 39.30
CA ALA A 19 -30.79 -10.81 38.14
C ALA A 19 -29.89 -11.19 36.96
N ALA A 20 -30.03 -12.42 36.49
CA ALA A 20 -29.41 -12.88 35.25
C ALA A 20 -29.95 -12.07 34.07
N HIS A 21 -29.15 -11.10 33.59
CA HIS A 21 -29.44 -10.48 32.30
C HIS A 21 -29.05 -11.48 31.21
N ALA A 22 -30.05 -12.08 30.59
CA ALA A 22 -29.91 -12.78 29.33
C ALA A 22 -29.45 -11.71 28.28
N GLN A 23 -28.16 -11.72 27.95
CA GLN A 23 -27.63 -10.98 26.82
C GLN A 23 -28.18 -11.63 25.56
N GLY A 24 -29.15 -10.97 24.94
CA GLY A 24 -29.64 -11.31 23.62
C GLY A 24 -28.46 -11.33 22.65
N ALA A 25 -28.19 -12.48 22.08
CA ALA A 25 -27.27 -12.61 20.95
C ALA A 25 -27.81 -11.73 19.82
N THR A 26 -27.11 -10.63 19.54
CA THR A 26 -27.34 -9.87 18.32
C THR A 26 -27.01 -10.76 17.13
N PRO A 27 -27.85 -10.81 16.08
CA PRO A 27 -27.53 -11.57 14.87
C PRO A 27 -26.20 -11.05 14.31
N SER A 28 -25.24 -11.96 14.10
CA SER A 28 -24.02 -11.68 13.38
C SER A 28 -24.38 -11.02 12.07
N ASP A 29 -23.85 -9.83 11.88
CA ASP A 29 -23.88 -9.09 10.62
C ASP A 29 -23.13 -9.92 9.57
N ALA A 30 -23.90 -10.72 8.84
CA ALA A 30 -23.39 -11.55 7.77
C ALA A 30 -23.17 -10.66 6.56
N GLY A 31 -21.89 -10.32 6.29
CA GLY A 31 -21.51 -9.97 4.95
C GLY A 31 -21.04 -8.56 4.65
N ALA A 32 -20.34 -7.87 5.55
CA ALA A 32 -19.41 -6.86 5.07
C ALA A 32 -18.24 -7.59 4.37
N PRO A 33 -17.91 -7.28 3.10
CA PRO A 33 -16.72 -7.83 2.48
C PRO A 33 -15.52 -7.52 3.38
N ALA A 34 -14.68 -8.53 3.65
CA ALA A 34 -13.46 -8.35 4.43
C ALA A 34 -12.72 -7.11 3.88
N PRO A 35 -12.27 -6.19 4.74
CA PRO A 35 -11.56 -5.01 4.27
C PRO A 35 -10.43 -5.48 3.36
N ALA A 36 -10.35 -4.90 2.17
CA ALA A 36 -9.25 -5.16 1.24
C ALA A 36 -7.95 -5.00 2.03
N ASP A 37 -7.00 -5.92 1.86
CA ASP A 37 -5.70 -5.86 2.55
C ASP A 37 -4.94 -4.62 2.05
N ASP A 38 -5.18 -3.48 2.69
CA ASP A 38 -4.61 -2.18 2.41
C ASP A 38 -3.33 -1.90 3.22
N ALA A 39 -2.82 -2.92 3.92
CA ALA A 39 -1.64 -2.77 4.78
C ALA A 39 -0.44 -2.24 4.01
N LEU A 40 -0.20 -2.76 2.79
CA LEU A 40 0.87 -2.26 1.93
C LEU A 40 0.61 -0.82 1.47
N PHE A 41 -0.62 -0.49 1.10
CA PHE A 41 -1.00 0.88 0.72
C PHE A 41 -0.70 1.88 1.84
N ARG A 42 -1.09 1.56 3.08
CA ARG A 42 -0.77 2.39 4.25
C ARG A 42 0.73 2.47 4.53
N ALA A 43 1.45 1.35 4.39
CA ALA A 43 2.90 1.31 4.59
C ALA A 43 3.68 2.12 3.54
N LEU A 44 3.11 2.33 2.34
CA LEU A 44 3.63 3.23 1.32
C LEU A 44 3.29 4.71 1.59
N GLY A 45 2.55 5.02 2.64
CA GLY A 45 2.09 6.37 2.98
C GLY A 45 0.76 6.76 2.32
N GLY A 46 -0.05 5.78 1.92
CA GLY A 46 -1.32 5.99 1.23
C GLY A 46 -1.15 6.66 -0.13
N GLN A 47 -2.21 7.31 -0.63
CA GLN A 47 -2.15 7.97 -1.94
C GLN A 47 -1.06 9.04 -2.00
N ALA A 48 -0.92 9.86 -0.95
CA ALA A 48 0.08 10.92 -0.92
C ALA A 48 1.53 10.38 -0.99
N GLY A 49 1.80 9.25 -0.31
CA GLY A 49 3.11 8.59 -0.38
C GLY A 49 3.40 8.02 -1.76
N ILE A 50 2.40 7.38 -2.39
CA ILE A 50 2.49 6.87 -3.76
C ILE A 50 2.73 8.02 -4.75
N ASP A 51 1.98 9.11 -4.66
CA ASP A 51 2.13 10.26 -5.56
C ASP A 51 3.53 10.88 -5.43
N ALA A 52 4.02 11.03 -4.20
CA ALA A 52 5.37 11.54 -3.95
C ALA A 52 6.47 10.60 -4.49
N MET A 53 6.28 9.28 -4.35
CA MET A 53 7.20 8.28 -4.90
C MET A 53 7.20 8.33 -6.44
N VAL A 54 6.05 8.38 -7.09
CA VAL A 54 5.94 8.44 -8.54
C VAL A 54 6.47 9.77 -9.10
N ALA A 55 6.28 10.87 -8.37
CA ALA A 55 6.85 12.18 -8.74
C ALA A 55 8.38 12.18 -8.74
N ASP A 56 9.02 11.38 -7.89
CA ASP A 56 10.48 11.17 -7.88
C ASP A 56 10.90 10.12 -8.94
N PHE A 57 10.13 9.06 -9.11
CA PHE A 57 10.44 7.94 -9.98
C PHE A 57 10.47 8.30 -11.47
N VAL A 58 9.44 8.99 -11.98
CA VAL A 58 9.31 9.28 -13.41
C VAL A 58 10.45 10.14 -13.96
N PRO A 59 10.90 11.22 -13.29
CA PRO A 59 12.09 11.94 -13.74
C PRO A 59 13.36 11.09 -13.73
N ARG A 60 13.53 10.20 -12.75
CA ARG A 60 14.68 9.28 -12.70
C ARG A 60 14.68 8.31 -13.89
N LEU A 61 13.52 7.75 -14.25
CA LEU A 61 13.41 6.90 -15.45
C LEU A 61 13.85 7.63 -16.72
N ALA A 62 13.44 8.87 -16.87
CA ALA A 62 13.82 9.67 -18.05
C ALA A 62 15.31 10.06 -18.06
N ALA A 63 15.94 10.16 -16.89
CA ALA A 63 17.35 10.55 -16.74
C ALA A 63 18.32 9.35 -16.79
N ASP A 64 17.91 8.17 -16.37
CA ASP A 64 18.74 6.97 -16.38
C ASP A 64 19.08 6.55 -17.82
N PRO A 65 20.34 6.35 -18.16
CA PRO A 65 20.75 6.00 -19.53
C PRO A 65 20.18 4.68 -20.04
N ARG A 66 19.84 3.74 -19.15
CA ARG A 66 19.29 2.42 -19.51
C ARG A 66 17.79 2.46 -19.82
N THR A 67 17.05 3.36 -19.16
CA THR A 67 15.58 3.45 -19.31
C THR A 67 15.14 4.70 -20.06
N GLY A 68 15.98 5.72 -20.14
CA GLY A 68 15.62 7.04 -20.65
C GLY A 68 15.11 7.06 -22.09
N GLU A 69 15.53 6.13 -22.96
CA GLU A 69 15.02 6.05 -24.33
C GLU A 69 13.53 5.76 -24.41
N PHE A 70 13.00 4.98 -23.45
CA PHE A 70 11.57 4.65 -23.37
C PHE A 70 10.73 5.80 -22.79
N PHE A 71 11.31 6.63 -21.90
CA PHE A 71 10.53 7.55 -21.07
C PHE A 71 10.71 9.04 -21.38
N ARG A 72 11.83 9.47 -22.00
CA ARG A 72 12.09 10.89 -22.28
C ARG A 72 11.04 11.56 -23.17
N LYS A 73 10.49 10.81 -24.14
CA LYS A 73 9.50 11.33 -25.10
C LYS A 73 8.05 11.04 -24.68
N THR A 74 7.84 10.30 -23.59
CA THR A 74 6.52 9.96 -23.07
C THR A 74 5.88 11.18 -22.40
N ASN A 75 4.56 11.30 -22.48
CA ASN A 75 3.83 12.26 -21.66
C ASN A 75 3.99 11.89 -20.17
N GLN A 76 4.93 12.57 -19.50
CA GLN A 76 5.29 12.26 -18.12
C GLN A 76 4.16 12.53 -17.12
N ALA A 77 3.27 13.48 -17.39
CA ALA A 77 2.12 13.72 -16.52
C ALA A 77 1.14 12.56 -16.58
N HIS A 78 0.84 12.07 -17.78
CA HIS A 78 0.01 10.88 -17.97
C HIS A 78 0.65 9.63 -17.38
N LEU A 79 1.96 9.43 -17.59
CA LEU A 79 2.70 8.30 -17.02
C LEU A 79 2.63 8.29 -15.48
N ARG A 80 2.82 9.45 -14.84
CA ARG A 80 2.69 9.58 -13.38
C ARG A 80 1.30 9.16 -12.91
N GLN A 81 0.26 9.62 -13.59
CA GLN A 81 -1.13 9.27 -13.24
C GLN A 81 -1.34 7.74 -13.33
N MET A 82 -0.90 7.12 -14.42
CA MET A 82 -1.07 5.67 -14.62
C MET A 82 -0.29 4.85 -13.60
N LEU A 83 0.95 5.23 -13.30
CA LEU A 83 1.76 4.56 -12.29
C LEU A 83 1.18 4.73 -10.87
N ALA A 84 0.69 5.92 -10.52
CA ALA A 84 0.07 6.16 -9.22
C ALA A 84 -1.19 5.30 -9.04
N GLN A 85 -2.05 5.22 -10.05
CA GLN A 85 -3.24 4.34 -10.02
C GLN A 85 -2.82 2.87 -9.90
N GLN A 86 -1.83 2.44 -10.67
CA GLN A 86 -1.37 1.05 -10.64
C GLN A 86 -0.78 0.67 -9.28
N PHE A 87 0.10 1.50 -8.72
CA PHE A 87 0.68 1.25 -7.40
C PHE A 87 -0.39 1.26 -6.30
N CYS A 88 -1.39 2.13 -6.40
CA CYS A 88 -2.53 2.12 -5.50
C CYS A 88 -3.32 0.81 -5.59
N VAL A 89 -3.65 0.35 -6.80
CA VAL A 89 -4.40 -0.92 -7.00
C VAL A 89 -3.61 -2.10 -6.46
N VAL A 90 -2.34 -2.27 -6.85
CA VAL A 90 -1.55 -3.44 -6.44
C VAL A 90 -1.21 -3.42 -4.95
N SER A 91 -1.23 -2.27 -4.30
CA SER A 91 -1.02 -2.15 -2.86
C SER A 91 -2.28 -2.32 -2.01
N GLY A 92 -3.46 -2.44 -2.63
CA GLY A 92 -4.73 -2.62 -1.93
C GLY A 92 -5.44 -1.31 -1.56
N GLY A 93 -5.08 -0.19 -2.19
CA GLY A 93 -5.66 1.13 -1.87
C GLY A 93 -7.08 1.39 -2.40
N GLY A 94 -7.73 0.39 -3.03
CA GLY A 94 -9.11 0.52 -3.51
C GLY A 94 -9.29 1.43 -4.73
N CYS A 95 -8.22 1.82 -5.42
CA CYS A 95 -8.26 2.64 -6.62
C CYS A 95 -8.72 1.85 -7.85
N THR A 96 -9.04 2.57 -8.91
CA THR A 96 -9.30 1.99 -10.22
C THR A 96 -8.16 2.34 -11.17
N TYR A 97 -7.59 1.33 -11.83
CA TYR A 97 -6.62 1.55 -12.90
C TYR A 97 -7.37 1.78 -14.22
N THR A 98 -7.14 2.92 -14.84
CA THR A 98 -7.81 3.33 -16.10
C THR A 98 -6.90 3.22 -17.33
N GLY A 99 -5.65 2.75 -17.13
CA GLY A 99 -4.67 2.56 -18.21
C GLY A 99 -4.92 1.29 -19.03
N LEU A 100 -4.09 1.11 -20.05
CA LEU A 100 -4.09 -0.11 -20.86
C LEU A 100 -3.56 -1.31 -20.07
N PRO A 101 -4.02 -2.54 -20.35
CA PRO A 101 -3.37 -3.75 -19.84
C PRO A 101 -1.88 -3.76 -20.18
N MET A 102 -1.03 -4.29 -19.29
CA MET A 102 0.44 -4.23 -19.43
C MET A 102 0.93 -4.74 -20.79
N LYS A 103 0.43 -5.89 -21.22
CA LYS A 103 0.76 -6.45 -22.55
C LYS A 103 0.47 -5.46 -23.68
N LYS A 104 -0.70 -4.80 -23.65
CA LYS A 104 -1.11 -3.83 -24.68
C LYS A 104 -0.29 -2.55 -24.62
N ALA A 105 0.04 -2.08 -23.43
CA ALA A 105 0.85 -0.88 -23.24
C ALA A 105 2.30 -1.04 -23.75
N HIS A 106 2.81 -2.28 -23.83
CA HIS A 106 4.20 -2.58 -24.19
C HIS A 106 4.34 -3.35 -25.53
N GLU A 107 3.26 -3.60 -26.27
CA GLU A 107 3.29 -4.45 -27.47
C GLU A 107 4.15 -3.90 -28.62
N ASN A 108 4.37 -2.58 -28.67
CA ASN A 108 5.14 -1.90 -29.72
C ASN A 108 6.46 -1.31 -29.19
N ILE A 109 6.94 -1.81 -28.07
CA ILE A 109 8.17 -1.39 -27.42
C ILE A 109 9.02 -2.63 -27.17
N ASP A 110 10.24 -2.66 -27.68
CA ASP A 110 11.17 -3.79 -27.49
C ASP A 110 11.80 -3.70 -26.09
N VAL A 111 11.16 -4.32 -25.10
CA VAL A 111 11.62 -4.34 -23.70
C VAL A 111 12.34 -5.65 -23.43
N SER A 112 13.62 -5.56 -23.09
CA SER A 112 14.44 -6.69 -22.67
C SER A 112 14.33 -6.93 -21.16
N LYS A 113 14.82 -8.08 -20.71
CA LYS A 113 15.00 -8.40 -19.30
C LYS A 113 15.92 -7.39 -18.57
N GLY A 114 16.93 -6.90 -19.30
CA GLY A 114 17.86 -5.88 -18.76
C GLY A 114 17.15 -4.55 -18.51
N ASP A 115 16.29 -4.11 -19.44
CA ASP A 115 15.54 -2.86 -19.29
C ASP A 115 14.52 -2.94 -18.15
N PHE A 116 13.83 -4.07 -18.02
CA PHE A 116 12.93 -4.33 -16.92
C PHE A 116 13.66 -4.27 -15.55
N ASN A 117 14.84 -4.91 -15.45
CA ASN A 117 15.63 -4.87 -14.22
C ASN A 117 16.11 -3.46 -13.91
N ALA A 118 16.56 -2.70 -14.91
CA ALA A 118 16.96 -1.31 -14.74
C ALA A 118 15.81 -0.44 -14.20
N LEU A 119 14.57 -0.64 -14.71
CA LEU A 119 13.39 0.04 -14.21
C LEU A 119 13.14 -0.30 -12.72
N VAL A 120 13.26 -1.58 -12.34
CA VAL A 120 13.10 -2.02 -10.94
C VAL A 120 14.13 -1.35 -10.02
N GLU A 121 15.39 -1.25 -10.45
CA GLU A 121 16.45 -0.58 -9.68
C GLU A 121 16.16 0.92 -9.49
N VAL A 122 15.68 1.60 -10.53
CA VAL A 122 15.28 3.02 -10.45
C VAL A 122 14.09 3.19 -9.50
N LEU A 123 13.11 2.27 -9.51
CA LEU A 123 12.00 2.28 -8.57
C LEU A 123 12.48 2.09 -7.13
N GLN A 124 13.39 1.15 -6.88
CA GLN A 124 13.98 0.94 -5.55
C GLN A 124 14.73 2.19 -5.07
N ALA A 125 15.50 2.84 -5.95
CA ALA A 125 16.19 4.09 -5.63
C ALA A 125 15.20 5.20 -5.23
N SER A 126 14.07 5.31 -5.95
CA SER A 126 13.01 6.28 -5.64
C SER A 126 12.33 5.98 -4.29
N MET A 127 12.00 4.72 -4.03
CA MET A 127 11.43 4.29 -2.74
C MET A 127 12.39 4.59 -1.59
N SER A 128 13.68 4.29 -1.76
CA SER A 128 14.72 4.55 -0.76
C SER A 128 14.88 6.04 -0.49
N ALA A 129 14.90 6.89 -1.53
CA ALA A 129 14.97 8.35 -1.41
C ALA A 129 13.74 8.94 -0.67
N ARG A 130 12.62 8.25 -0.71
CA ARG A 130 11.39 8.62 0.03
C ARG A 130 11.29 7.99 1.41
N GLY A 131 12.32 7.27 1.85
CA GLY A 131 12.35 6.64 3.18
C GLY A 131 11.44 5.43 3.32
N VAL A 132 10.97 4.82 2.22
CA VAL A 132 10.16 3.60 2.27
C VAL A 132 11.02 2.45 2.82
N PRO A 133 10.58 1.76 3.91
CA PRO A 133 11.34 0.66 4.49
C PRO A 133 11.58 -0.48 3.48
N PHE A 134 12.75 -1.11 3.54
CA PHE A 134 13.14 -2.18 2.59
C PHE A 134 12.13 -3.32 2.50
N GLY A 135 11.55 -3.75 3.64
CA GLY A 135 10.50 -4.77 3.65
C GLY A 135 9.25 -4.35 2.86
N THR A 136 8.86 -3.07 2.94
CA THR A 136 7.72 -2.50 2.18
C THR A 136 8.05 -2.42 0.69
N GLN A 137 9.30 -2.04 0.34
CA GLN A 137 9.75 -2.05 -1.05
C GLN A 137 9.62 -3.44 -1.67
N ASN A 138 10.12 -4.47 -0.98
CA ASN A 138 10.04 -5.85 -1.45
C ASN A 138 8.60 -6.34 -1.61
N GLN A 139 7.67 -5.95 -0.74
CA GLN A 139 6.26 -6.28 -0.87
C GLN A 139 5.65 -5.66 -2.13
N LEU A 140 5.94 -4.39 -2.43
CA LEU A 140 5.48 -3.76 -3.67
C LEU A 140 6.06 -4.45 -4.90
N LEU A 141 7.37 -4.70 -4.92
CA LEU A 141 8.04 -5.38 -6.03
C LEU A 141 7.49 -6.79 -6.25
N ALA A 142 7.21 -7.55 -5.20
CA ALA A 142 6.60 -8.87 -5.31
C ALA A 142 5.21 -8.83 -5.97
N ARG A 143 4.42 -7.78 -5.73
CA ARG A 143 3.10 -7.60 -6.37
C ARG A 143 3.22 -7.14 -7.83
N LEU A 144 4.30 -6.46 -8.20
CA LEU A 144 4.59 -6.04 -9.59
C LEU A 144 5.25 -7.14 -10.43
N ALA A 145 6.00 -8.03 -9.81
CA ALA A 145 6.79 -9.06 -10.49
C ALA A 145 5.99 -9.94 -11.49
N PRO A 146 4.73 -10.34 -11.24
CA PRO A 146 3.95 -11.11 -12.22
C PRO A 146 3.76 -10.40 -13.57
N MET A 147 3.83 -9.05 -13.61
CA MET A 147 3.67 -8.27 -14.84
C MET A 147 4.87 -8.37 -15.78
N HIS A 148 6.01 -8.87 -15.31
CA HIS A 148 7.22 -9.08 -16.11
C HIS A 148 6.92 -9.80 -17.42
N ARG A 149 6.09 -10.87 -17.40
CA ARG A 149 5.75 -11.68 -18.57
C ARG A 149 4.93 -10.93 -19.64
N ASP A 150 4.26 -9.86 -19.24
CA ASP A 150 3.43 -9.03 -20.12
C ASP A 150 4.19 -7.82 -20.66
N ILE A 151 5.34 -7.50 -20.07
CA ILE A 151 6.17 -6.33 -20.38
C ILE A 151 7.38 -6.72 -21.20
N VAL A 152 8.12 -7.76 -20.78
CA VAL A 152 9.32 -8.23 -21.47
C VAL A 152 8.91 -9.03 -22.71
N ASN A 153 9.31 -8.54 -23.87
CA ASN A 153 8.90 -9.09 -25.16
C ASN A 153 10.07 -9.38 -26.13
N VAL A 154 11.32 -9.03 -25.74
CA VAL A 154 12.55 -9.46 -26.42
C VAL A 154 13.44 -10.27 -25.47
N HIS A 155 14.16 -11.26 -26.02
CA HIS A 155 14.96 -12.25 -25.29
C HIS A 155 16.42 -12.18 -25.68
#